data_b7cdad8bb40fe6443b5eb494a441a854
#
_entry.id   b7cdad8bb40fe6443b5eb494a441a854
#
_cell.length_a   1.000
_cell.length_b   1.000
_cell.length_c   1.000
_cell.angle_alpha   90.00
_cell.angle_beta   90.00
_cell.angle_gamma   90.00
#
_symmetry.space_group_name_H-M   'P 1'
#
loop_
_entity.id
_entity.type
_entity.pdbx_description
1 polymer ?
#
loop_
_entity_poly.entity_id
_entity_poly.type
_entity_poly.pdbx_seq_one_letter_code
_entity_poly.pdbx_strand_id
1 'polypeptide(L)'
;MQKIIDDARSKYGSVEVKRSGNNYYLSRVSSVYDPSKKRARKISGEYLGKITRDGLVHARRSSAPRSVYEYGNAMILYDSASPIIDHLKECFPYWREMLAMAIVRTIRPVPMKYLGAAWEKLYISQVIDASLSPSTLSDVMRSIGKDWASQRSFFKNLIRKGDKILFDLSSIFSRSENIRLAEKGYNRHRIRLQQINFAMAFSHDSGMPCVLKPLPGSLRDVKSLQYFIKEFDLSGSTLILDRGFFSLGNVEYFLRNGISFIQPLRRGSSIIDYTTVMHEGFVYRGRGILQAKIDISGDLRKRISWENDTRAFLYMYEDVKLRGEEESNLILLMREGKIKAYDRSRLGKVSLLSSLDRDPSEIYELYKEREDVEQAFDAMKNELEDDKTYLQDDESVWGYFFITFLSIYLYYSILAIIRRHDLTKGLSVNELLLQLSRIYTVKYMDGSTGFLEIPKRVEDLCKNLELDILPKNH
;
A
#
# COMPACT_ATOMS: atom_id res chain seq x y z
N MET A 1 38.73 -3.71 -51.10
CA MET A 1 38.83 -2.63 -50.10
C MET A 1 37.89 -1.48 -50.44
N GLN A 2 38.01 -0.88 -51.66
CA GLN A 2 37.15 0.26 -52.01
C GLN A 2 35.66 -0.05 -51.90
N LYS A 3 35.20 -1.20 -52.41
CA LYS A 3 33.83 -1.65 -52.34
C LYS A 3 33.31 -1.71 -50.87
N ILE A 4 34.13 -2.22 -49.92
CA ILE A 4 33.81 -2.29 -48.50
C ILE A 4 33.64 -0.90 -47.91
N ILE A 5 34.46 0.04 -48.31
CA ILE A 5 34.41 1.46 -47.88
C ILE A 5 33.13 2.13 -48.41
N ASP A 6 32.79 1.89 -49.66
CA ASP A 6 31.62 2.49 -50.31
C ASP A 6 30.31 1.91 -49.72
N ASP A 7 30.25 0.61 -49.46
CA ASP A 7 29.14 -0.03 -48.75
C ASP A 7 28.98 0.52 -47.32
N ALA A 8 30.10 0.72 -46.62
CA ALA A 8 30.12 1.33 -45.31
C ALA A 8 29.68 2.80 -45.31
N ARG A 9 30.06 3.58 -46.34
CA ARG A 9 29.58 4.96 -46.50
C ARG A 9 28.11 5.05 -46.75
N SER A 10 27.54 4.14 -47.53
CA SER A 10 26.10 4.05 -47.78
C SER A 10 25.34 3.77 -46.50
N LYS A 11 25.87 2.91 -45.62
CA LYS A 11 25.19 2.44 -44.39
C LYS A 11 25.41 3.35 -43.18
N TYR A 12 26.62 3.92 -43.04
CA TYR A 12 27.02 4.62 -41.79
C TYR A 12 27.34 6.10 -42.00
N GLY A 13 27.26 6.62 -43.22
CA GLY A 13 27.62 7.98 -43.58
C GLY A 13 29.13 8.15 -43.73
N SER A 14 29.67 9.28 -43.28
CA SER A 14 31.09 9.58 -43.43
C SER A 14 31.97 8.64 -42.61
N VAL A 15 32.88 7.92 -43.24
CA VAL A 15 33.81 6.98 -42.61
C VAL A 15 35.26 7.26 -42.96
N GLU A 16 36.15 6.89 -42.06
CA GLU A 16 37.61 6.98 -42.22
C GLU A 16 38.25 5.62 -42.06
N VAL A 17 39.24 5.35 -42.90
CA VAL A 17 40.12 4.18 -42.80
C VAL A 17 41.44 4.58 -42.18
N LYS A 18 41.80 3.92 -41.07
CA LYS A 18 43.13 4.07 -40.45
C LYS A 18 43.92 2.79 -40.63
N ARG A 19 45.20 2.92 -41.06
CA ARG A 19 46.12 1.80 -41.13
C ARG A 19 46.92 1.71 -39.82
N SER A 20 47.02 0.50 -39.26
CA SER A 20 47.92 0.23 -38.15
C SER A 20 48.64 -1.09 -38.41
N GLY A 21 49.93 -1.03 -38.64
CA GLY A 21 50.71 -2.17 -39.12
C GLY A 21 50.18 -2.68 -40.48
N ASN A 22 49.92 -3.98 -40.54
CA ASN A 22 49.34 -4.63 -41.73
C ASN A 22 47.80 -4.66 -41.76
N ASN A 23 47.15 -3.96 -40.84
CA ASN A 23 45.68 -4.00 -40.68
C ASN A 23 45.07 -2.64 -41.03
N TYR A 24 43.82 -2.67 -41.56
CA TYR A 24 43.00 -1.51 -41.83
C TYR A 24 41.79 -1.51 -40.97
N TYR A 25 41.49 -0.36 -40.38
CA TYR A 25 40.41 -0.16 -39.42
C TYR A 25 39.46 0.94 -39.89
N LEU A 26 38.15 0.70 -39.79
CA LEU A 26 37.12 1.62 -40.23
C LEU A 26 36.45 2.28 -39.02
N SER A 27 36.31 3.60 -39.07
CA SER A 27 35.61 4.37 -38.02
C SER A 27 34.68 5.40 -38.66
N ARG A 28 33.57 5.73 -37.97
CA ARG A 28 32.77 6.90 -38.35
C ARG A 28 33.54 8.16 -38.09
N VAL A 29 33.25 9.18 -38.88
CA VAL A 29 33.81 10.52 -38.67
C VAL A 29 32.71 11.56 -38.85
N SER A 30 32.80 12.63 -38.09
CA SER A 30 32.03 13.85 -38.29
C SER A 30 32.95 15.04 -38.31
N SER A 31 32.44 16.16 -38.79
CA SER A 31 33.18 17.42 -38.73
C SER A 31 32.33 18.47 -38.04
N VAL A 32 32.93 19.21 -37.11
CA VAL A 32 32.33 20.35 -36.45
C VAL A 32 33.14 21.59 -36.79
N TYR A 33 32.47 22.67 -37.17
CA TYR A 33 33.11 23.93 -37.43
C TYR A 33 33.66 24.54 -36.15
N ASP A 34 34.96 24.88 -36.13
CA ASP A 34 35.64 25.55 -35.03
C ASP A 34 35.74 27.05 -35.35
N PRO A 35 34.91 27.89 -34.70
CA PRO A 35 34.91 29.33 -34.98
C PRO A 35 36.23 30.03 -34.63
N SER A 36 36.97 29.50 -33.65
CA SER A 36 38.25 30.09 -33.22
C SER A 36 39.35 29.91 -34.22
N LYS A 37 39.31 28.80 -34.99
CA LYS A 37 40.29 28.43 -36.00
C LYS A 37 39.77 28.63 -37.42
N LYS A 38 38.56 29.14 -37.60
CA LYS A 38 37.88 29.37 -38.89
C LYS A 38 37.97 28.16 -39.84
N ARG A 39 37.92 26.94 -39.30
CA ARG A 39 38.02 25.70 -40.08
C ARG A 39 37.21 24.57 -39.47
N ALA A 40 36.79 23.60 -40.28
CA ALA A 40 36.15 22.40 -39.80
C ALA A 40 37.18 21.53 -39.07
N ARG A 41 36.81 21.10 -37.84
CA ARG A 41 37.57 20.13 -37.06
C ARG A 41 36.94 18.76 -37.23
N LYS A 42 37.74 17.79 -37.64
CA LYS A 42 37.36 16.39 -37.75
C LYS A 42 37.25 15.78 -36.36
N ILE A 43 36.15 15.12 -36.11
CA ILE A 43 35.89 14.35 -34.86
C ILE A 43 35.86 12.88 -35.27
N SER A 44 36.73 12.06 -34.68
CA SER A 44 36.68 10.60 -34.83
C SER A 44 35.49 10.08 -34.02
N GLY A 45 34.59 9.36 -34.68
CA GLY A 45 33.42 8.74 -34.07
C GLY A 45 33.63 7.25 -33.76
N GLU A 46 32.55 6.51 -33.79
CA GLU A 46 32.51 5.09 -33.47
C GLU A 46 33.42 4.24 -34.35
N TYR A 47 34.16 3.31 -33.74
CA TYR A 47 34.94 2.30 -34.45
C TYR A 47 33.99 1.25 -35.04
N LEU A 48 33.98 1.06 -36.37
CA LEU A 48 33.04 0.17 -37.05
C LEU A 48 33.58 -1.26 -37.22
N GLY A 49 34.92 -1.42 -37.31
CA GLY A 49 35.51 -2.73 -37.46
C GLY A 49 36.82 -2.76 -38.24
N LYS A 50 37.35 -3.97 -38.43
CA LYS A 50 38.56 -4.26 -39.18
C LYS A 50 38.20 -4.69 -40.60
N ILE A 51 38.86 -4.10 -41.60
CA ILE A 51 38.73 -4.49 -43.00
C ILE A 51 39.62 -5.71 -43.23
N THR A 52 39.08 -6.81 -43.71
CA THR A 52 39.78 -8.04 -44.08
C THR A 52 39.60 -8.28 -45.58
N ARG A 53 40.22 -9.34 -46.10
CA ARG A 53 40.06 -9.75 -47.51
C ARG A 53 38.62 -10.19 -47.81
N ASP A 54 37.92 -10.73 -46.80
CA ASP A 54 36.59 -11.30 -46.91
C ASP A 54 35.46 -10.28 -46.58
N GLY A 55 35.83 -9.03 -46.18
CA GLY A 55 34.85 -7.99 -45.86
C GLY A 55 35.17 -7.19 -44.61
N LEU A 56 34.19 -6.45 -44.11
CA LEU A 56 34.27 -5.70 -42.86
C LEU A 56 33.94 -6.65 -41.71
N VAL A 57 34.94 -6.98 -40.89
CA VAL A 57 34.73 -7.63 -39.60
C VAL A 57 34.37 -6.54 -38.59
N HIS A 58 33.08 -6.47 -38.26
CA HIS A 58 32.59 -5.47 -37.33
C HIS A 58 33.32 -5.55 -35.99
N ALA A 59 33.50 -4.40 -35.34
CA ALA A 59 33.96 -4.36 -33.97
C ALA A 59 33.05 -5.25 -33.14
N ARG A 60 33.58 -6.17 -32.37
CA ARG A 60 32.81 -6.79 -31.28
C ARG A 60 32.43 -5.65 -30.37
N ARG A 61 31.14 -5.30 -30.34
CA ARG A 61 30.64 -4.39 -29.32
C ARG A 61 31.09 -4.93 -27.96
N SER A 62 31.62 -4.04 -27.13
CA SER A 62 32.01 -4.45 -25.79
C SER A 62 30.77 -4.96 -25.08
N SER A 63 30.61 -6.27 -25.00
CA SER A 63 29.54 -6.92 -24.27
C SER A 63 29.80 -6.98 -22.77
N ALA A 64 30.82 -6.24 -22.30
CA ALA A 64 31.09 -6.15 -20.87
C ALA A 64 29.94 -5.45 -20.16
N PRO A 65 29.39 -6.04 -19.10
CA PRO A 65 28.35 -5.42 -18.30
C PRO A 65 28.89 -4.16 -17.61
N ARG A 66 28.14 -3.07 -17.68
CA ARG A 66 28.42 -1.83 -16.96
C ARG A 66 27.73 -1.81 -15.60
N SER A 67 26.48 -2.20 -15.56
CA SER A 67 25.65 -2.24 -14.36
C SER A 67 24.55 -3.28 -14.50
N VAL A 68 24.10 -3.79 -13.35
CA VAL A 68 23.03 -4.78 -13.25
C VAL A 68 21.98 -4.22 -12.29
N TYR A 69 20.71 -4.35 -12.64
CA TYR A 69 19.60 -3.80 -11.88
C TYR A 69 18.54 -4.88 -11.62
N GLU A 70 17.92 -4.86 -10.44
CA GLU A 70 16.70 -5.60 -10.16
C GLU A 70 15.56 -5.00 -11.00
N TYR A 71 14.89 -5.82 -11.79
CA TYR A 71 13.88 -5.38 -12.76
C TYR A 71 12.45 -5.75 -12.32
N GLY A 72 12.18 -7.04 -12.11
CA GLY A 72 10.81 -7.53 -12.02
C GLY A 72 10.03 -6.98 -10.84
N ASN A 73 10.65 -6.96 -9.64
CA ASN A 73 10.02 -6.41 -8.43
C ASN A 73 9.76 -4.90 -8.53
N ALA A 74 10.66 -4.15 -9.17
CA ALA A 74 10.50 -2.72 -9.34
C ALA A 74 9.42 -2.38 -10.38
N MET A 75 9.38 -3.13 -11.50
CA MET A 75 8.43 -2.88 -12.57
C MET A 75 7.00 -3.20 -12.17
N ILE A 76 6.75 -4.34 -11.50
CA ILE A 76 5.40 -4.67 -11.06
C ILE A 76 4.83 -3.61 -10.08
N LEU A 77 5.67 -3.05 -9.21
CA LEU A 77 5.23 -1.99 -8.30
C LEU A 77 4.99 -0.67 -9.04
N TYR A 78 5.81 -0.35 -10.03
CA TYR A 78 5.59 0.83 -10.85
C TYR A 78 4.30 0.73 -11.65
N ASP A 79 4.05 -0.41 -12.29
CA ASP A 79 2.82 -0.66 -13.04
C ASP A 79 1.59 -0.64 -12.12
N SER A 80 1.72 -1.20 -10.91
CA SER A 80 0.67 -1.16 -9.87
C SER A 80 0.39 0.24 -9.33
N ALA A 81 1.34 1.18 -9.47
CA ALA A 81 1.14 2.59 -9.11
C ALA A 81 0.37 3.38 -10.17
N SER A 82 0.20 2.85 -11.39
CA SER A 82 -0.42 3.61 -12.51
C SER A 82 -1.76 4.27 -12.15
N PRO A 83 -2.66 3.67 -11.36
CA PRO A 83 -3.93 4.32 -11.00
C PRO A 83 -3.78 5.59 -10.15
N ILE A 84 -2.66 5.76 -9.44
CA ILE A 84 -2.44 6.91 -8.54
C ILE A 84 -1.38 7.90 -9.04
N ILE A 85 -0.61 7.55 -10.06
CA ILE A 85 0.51 8.39 -10.54
C ILE A 85 0.04 9.76 -10.99
N ASP A 86 -1.05 9.85 -11.74
CA ASP A 86 -1.53 11.13 -12.25
C ASP A 86 -2.05 12.03 -11.13
N HIS A 87 -2.75 11.47 -10.13
CA HIS A 87 -3.15 12.21 -8.93
C HIS A 87 -1.94 12.65 -8.10
N LEU A 88 -0.87 11.84 -8.02
CA LEU A 88 0.37 12.25 -7.35
C LEU A 88 1.03 13.42 -8.07
N LYS A 89 1.07 13.41 -9.41
CA LYS A 89 1.62 14.51 -10.22
C LYS A 89 0.85 15.80 -10.06
N GLU A 90 -0.49 15.70 -10.01
CA GLU A 90 -1.38 16.85 -9.82
C GLU A 90 -1.23 17.48 -8.43
N CYS A 91 -1.08 16.65 -7.41
CA CYS A 91 -1.05 17.11 -6.02
C CYS A 91 0.35 17.52 -5.55
N PHE A 92 1.43 16.92 -6.07
CA PHE A 92 2.76 17.08 -5.47
C PHE A 92 3.87 17.27 -6.52
N PRO A 93 4.71 18.30 -6.37
CA PRO A 93 5.86 18.51 -7.25
C PRO A 93 6.92 17.42 -7.10
N TYR A 94 7.04 16.81 -5.91
CA TYR A 94 8.01 15.76 -5.58
C TYR A 94 7.46 14.33 -5.75
N TRP A 95 6.46 14.14 -6.63
CA TRP A 95 5.82 12.84 -6.83
C TRP A 95 6.80 11.71 -7.19
N ARG A 96 7.91 12.03 -7.87
CA ARG A 96 8.95 11.05 -8.25
C ARG A 96 9.67 10.50 -7.03
N GLU A 97 10.14 11.38 -6.16
CA GLU A 97 10.79 11.03 -4.91
C GLU A 97 9.84 10.25 -4.00
N MET A 98 8.58 10.68 -3.93
CA MET A 98 7.55 10.01 -3.14
C MET A 98 7.29 8.58 -3.62
N LEU A 99 7.12 8.40 -4.93
CA LEU A 99 6.92 7.09 -5.53
C LEU A 99 8.16 6.20 -5.37
N ALA A 100 9.35 6.75 -5.57
CA ALA A 100 10.61 6.03 -5.38
C ALA A 100 10.79 5.56 -3.94
N MET A 101 10.51 6.41 -2.94
CA MET A 101 10.50 6.03 -1.53
C MET A 101 9.52 4.90 -1.25
N ALA A 102 8.28 5.01 -1.76
CA ALA A 102 7.25 4.00 -1.57
C ALA A 102 7.63 2.65 -2.20
N ILE A 103 8.16 2.65 -3.43
CA ILE A 103 8.61 1.42 -4.10
C ILE A 103 9.72 0.74 -3.31
N VAL A 104 10.76 1.48 -2.91
CA VAL A 104 11.88 0.90 -2.14
C VAL A 104 11.38 0.29 -0.84
N ARG A 105 10.54 0.99 -0.09
CA ARG A 105 10.00 0.51 1.18
C ARG A 105 9.12 -0.72 1.02
N THR A 106 8.35 -0.81 -0.05
CA THR A 106 7.52 -1.99 -0.34
C THR A 106 8.35 -3.22 -0.69
N ILE A 107 9.49 -3.04 -1.40
CA ILE A 107 10.39 -4.16 -1.74
C ILE A 107 11.14 -4.65 -0.51
N ARG A 108 11.67 -3.71 0.28
CA ARG A 108 12.45 -4.02 1.48
C ARG A 108 12.42 -2.86 2.47
N PRO A 109 12.04 -3.09 3.72
CA PRO A 109 12.15 -2.07 4.76
C PRO A 109 13.62 -1.75 5.00
N VAL A 110 14.01 -0.52 4.71
CA VAL A 110 15.35 0.01 4.99
C VAL A 110 15.25 1.36 5.68
N PRO A 111 16.14 1.70 6.60
CA PRO A 111 16.21 3.02 7.20
C PRO A 111 16.30 4.11 6.13
N MET A 112 15.66 5.27 6.37
CA MET A 112 15.58 6.40 5.42
C MET A 112 16.93 6.77 4.79
N LYS A 113 18.02 6.77 5.57
CA LYS A 113 19.38 7.09 5.12
C LYS A 113 19.92 6.14 4.04
N TYR A 114 19.33 4.96 3.87
CA TYR A 114 19.76 3.95 2.88
C TYR A 114 18.83 3.85 1.67
N LEU A 115 17.75 4.63 1.63
CA LEU A 115 16.78 4.60 0.52
C LEU A 115 17.46 4.89 -0.83
N GLY A 116 18.36 5.87 -0.90
CA GLY A 116 19.10 6.18 -2.12
C GLY A 116 19.91 5.00 -2.65
N ALA A 117 20.68 4.34 -1.76
CA ALA A 117 21.48 3.18 -2.14
C ALA A 117 20.63 1.96 -2.55
N ALA A 118 19.44 1.81 -1.98
CA ALA A 118 18.50 0.77 -2.38
C ALA A 118 17.82 1.11 -3.73
N TRP A 119 17.47 2.37 -3.94
CA TRP A 119 16.88 2.87 -5.18
C TRP A 119 17.80 2.67 -6.40
N GLU A 120 19.08 2.98 -6.26
CA GLU A 120 20.07 2.84 -7.33
C GLU A 120 20.23 1.40 -7.85
N LYS A 121 19.84 0.39 -7.07
CA LYS A 121 19.85 -1.02 -7.49
C LYS A 121 18.67 -1.42 -8.35
N LEU A 122 17.60 -0.62 -8.36
CA LEU A 122 16.38 -0.92 -9.09
C LEU A 122 16.44 -0.36 -10.51
N TYR A 123 15.97 -1.12 -11.50
CA TYR A 123 15.91 -0.66 -12.89
C TYR A 123 15.08 0.61 -13.05
N ILE A 124 14.02 0.74 -12.27
CA ILE A 124 13.13 1.90 -12.31
C ILE A 124 13.86 3.23 -12.01
N SER A 125 15.00 3.20 -11.33
CA SER A 125 15.86 4.38 -11.15
C SER A 125 16.44 4.93 -12.46
N GLN A 126 16.45 4.12 -13.54
CA GLN A 126 16.85 4.52 -14.88
C GLN A 126 15.69 5.13 -15.68
N VAL A 127 14.45 4.99 -15.19
CA VAL A 127 13.21 5.45 -15.82
C VAL A 127 12.68 6.71 -15.13
N ILE A 128 12.72 6.72 -13.80
CA ILE A 128 12.28 7.84 -12.97
C ILE A 128 13.51 8.56 -12.41
N ASP A 129 13.66 9.82 -12.79
CA ASP A 129 14.70 10.70 -12.27
C ASP A 129 14.26 11.23 -10.88
N ALA A 130 14.59 10.49 -9.83
CA ALA A 130 14.30 10.82 -8.44
C ALA A 130 15.60 10.91 -7.63
N SER A 131 15.76 12.01 -6.89
CA SER A 131 16.89 12.20 -5.98
C SER A 131 16.51 11.75 -4.56
N LEU A 132 17.14 10.68 -4.07
CA LEU A 132 16.92 10.16 -2.72
C LEU A 132 18.14 10.43 -1.80
N SER A 133 18.78 11.59 -1.94
CA SER A 133 19.82 12.02 -0.99
C SER A 133 19.20 12.31 0.38
N PRO A 134 19.91 12.13 1.50
CA PRO A 134 19.36 12.39 2.84
C PRO A 134 18.81 13.81 3.02
N SER A 135 19.41 14.82 2.39
CA SER A 135 18.91 16.21 2.40
C SER A 135 17.59 16.30 1.64
N THR A 136 17.54 15.79 0.40
CA THR A 136 16.32 15.78 -0.41
C THR A 136 15.18 15.06 0.31
N LEU A 137 15.44 13.90 0.93
CA LEU A 137 14.44 13.15 1.68
C LEU A 137 13.83 13.97 2.82
N SER A 138 14.67 14.69 3.59
CA SER A 138 14.18 15.55 4.67
C SER A 138 13.32 16.70 4.16
N ASP A 139 13.73 17.34 3.05
CA ASP A 139 12.99 18.45 2.45
C ASP A 139 11.66 18.00 1.86
N VAL A 140 11.65 16.86 1.16
CA VAL A 140 10.45 16.25 0.60
C VAL A 140 9.47 15.88 1.71
N MET A 141 9.92 15.21 2.77
CA MET A 141 9.06 14.81 3.89
C MET A 141 8.39 16.01 4.55
N ARG A 142 9.15 17.09 4.83
CA ARG A 142 8.59 18.32 5.41
C ARG A 142 7.65 19.03 4.45
N SER A 143 8.00 19.08 3.16
CA SER A 143 7.14 19.69 2.14
C SER A 143 5.78 19.00 2.07
N ILE A 144 5.77 17.65 2.00
CA ILE A 144 4.54 16.85 2.01
C ILE A 144 3.76 17.10 3.30
N GLY A 145 4.44 17.08 4.45
CA GLY A 145 3.81 17.21 5.76
C GLY A 145 3.17 18.57 6.02
N LYS A 146 3.70 19.63 5.43
CA LYS A 146 3.10 20.98 5.49
C LYS A 146 1.86 21.12 4.63
N ASP A 147 1.73 20.33 3.59
CA ASP A 147 0.64 20.44 2.61
C ASP A 147 -0.46 19.40 2.84
N TRP A 148 -1.18 19.57 3.95
CA TRP A 148 -2.34 18.72 4.24
C TRP A 148 -3.46 18.88 3.20
N ALA A 149 -3.59 20.05 2.56
CA ALA A 149 -4.61 20.28 1.55
C ALA A 149 -4.44 19.35 0.34
N SER A 150 -3.22 19.22 -0.17
CA SER A 150 -2.87 18.30 -1.25
C SER A 150 -3.02 16.83 -0.83
N GLN A 151 -2.57 16.45 0.38
CA GLN A 151 -2.79 15.10 0.90
C GLN A 151 -4.28 14.76 0.96
N ARG A 152 -5.11 15.66 1.50
CA ARG A 152 -6.56 15.48 1.58
C ARG A 152 -7.20 15.36 0.20
N SER A 153 -6.77 16.18 -0.76
CA SER A 153 -7.26 16.10 -2.14
C SER A 153 -6.93 14.75 -2.77
N PHE A 154 -5.70 14.30 -2.60
CA PHE A 154 -5.25 12.98 -3.06
C PHE A 154 -6.10 11.84 -2.47
N PHE A 155 -6.30 11.83 -1.14
CA PHE A 155 -7.11 10.81 -0.48
C PHE A 155 -8.58 10.81 -0.93
N LYS A 156 -9.17 12.00 -1.14
CA LYS A 156 -10.55 12.12 -1.64
C LYS A 156 -10.74 11.47 -3.01
N ASN A 157 -9.74 11.49 -3.87
CA ASN A 157 -9.78 10.85 -5.19
C ASN A 157 -9.78 9.31 -5.11
N LEU A 158 -9.36 8.74 -3.97
CA LEU A 158 -9.38 7.30 -3.74
C LEU A 158 -10.70 6.77 -3.17
N ILE A 159 -11.53 7.67 -2.62
CA ILE A 159 -12.83 7.31 -2.01
C ILE A 159 -13.91 7.43 -3.09
N ARG A 160 -14.64 6.34 -3.32
CA ARG A 160 -15.76 6.32 -4.25
C ARG A 160 -17.07 6.51 -3.50
N LYS A 161 -18.01 7.23 -4.12
CA LYS A 161 -19.35 7.38 -3.56
C LYS A 161 -20.05 6.02 -3.46
N GLY A 162 -20.58 5.70 -2.29
CA GLY A 162 -21.22 4.42 -2.03
C GLY A 162 -20.29 3.33 -1.50
N ASP A 163 -18.97 3.57 -1.41
CA ASP A 163 -18.02 2.60 -0.87
C ASP A 163 -18.41 2.18 0.56
N LYS A 164 -18.17 0.92 0.86
CA LYS A 164 -18.15 0.43 2.24
C LYS A 164 -16.76 0.70 2.82
N ILE A 165 -16.70 1.59 3.78
CA ILE A 165 -15.45 2.06 4.38
C ILE A 165 -15.25 1.39 5.74
N LEU A 166 -14.22 0.60 5.82
CA LEU A 166 -13.68 0.08 7.06
C LEU A 166 -12.81 1.16 7.69
N PHE A 167 -13.16 1.56 8.90
CA PHE A 167 -12.43 2.60 9.63
C PHE A 167 -11.90 2.05 10.94
N ASP A 168 -10.62 2.27 11.19
CA ASP A 168 -9.99 1.88 12.45
C ASP A 168 -8.92 2.90 12.88
N LEU A 169 -8.62 2.89 14.19
CA LEU A 169 -7.55 3.68 14.80
C LEU A 169 -6.47 2.77 15.37
N SER A 170 -5.24 3.18 15.19
CA SER A 170 -4.11 2.53 15.81
C SER A 170 -3.14 3.57 16.35
N SER A 171 -2.07 3.14 17.01
CA SER A 171 -1.07 4.02 17.57
C SER A 171 0.34 3.42 17.44
N ILE A 172 1.32 4.29 17.32
CA ILE A 172 2.74 3.97 17.46
C ILE A 172 3.33 4.76 18.64
N PHE A 173 4.30 4.16 19.31
CA PHE A 173 4.99 4.86 20.40
C PHE A 173 6.07 5.78 19.84
N SER A 174 6.19 6.96 20.43
CA SER A 174 7.26 7.91 20.14
C SER A 174 7.98 8.29 21.44
N ARG A 175 9.31 8.41 21.35
CA ARG A 175 10.15 8.95 22.43
C ARG A 175 10.61 10.38 22.15
N SER A 176 10.18 10.97 21.05
CA SER A 176 10.57 12.32 20.66
C SER A 176 9.81 13.36 21.51
N GLU A 177 10.52 14.30 22.08
CA GLU A 177 9.96 15.42 22.83
C GLU A 177 9.56 16.59 21.91
N ASN A 178 10.04 16.59 20.67
CA ASN A 178 9.82 17.68 19.71
C ASN A 178 8.59 17.48 18.82
N ILE A 179 7.96 16.31 18.88
CA ILE A 179 6.76 16.00 18.11
C ILE A 179 5.52 16.31 18.96
N ARG A 180 4.76 17.35 18.60
CA ARG A 180 3.54 17.73 19.31
C ARG A 180 2.41 16.70 19.20
N LEU A 181 2.38 15.93 18.10
CA LEU A 181 1.46 14.81 17.92
C LEU A 181 1.72 13.67 18.92
N ALA A 182 2.96 13.56 19.45
CA ALA A 182 3.33 12.53 20.42
C ALA A 182 2.83 12.92 21.82
N GLU A 183 1.68 12.43 22.19
CA GLU A 183 1.00 12.72 23.44
C GLU A 183 0.74 11.44 24.25
N LYS A 184 0.56 11.61 25.57
CA LYS A 184 0.12 10.49 26.44
C LYS A 184 -1.34 10.15 26.12
N GLY A 185 -1.59 8.91 25.70
CA GLY A 185 -2.90 8.41 25.35
C GLY A 185 -3.21 7.04 25.91
N TYR A 186 -4.44 6.59 25.70
CA TYR A 186 -4.84 5.23 26.02
C TYR A 186 -4.30 4.28 24.95
N ASN A 187 -3.66 3.20 25.38
CA ASN A 187 -3.25 2.10 24.52
C ASN A 187 -3.61 0.75 25.13
N ARG A 188 -3.76 -0.29 24.29
CA ARG A 188 -4.15 -1.65 24.73
C ARG A 188 -3.16 -2.25 25.74
N HIS A 189 -1.88 -1.87 25.64
CA HIS A 189 -0.80 -2.39 26.50
C HIS A 189 -0.67 -1.66 27.83
N ARG A 190 -1.46 -0.59 28.07
CA ARG A 190 -1.39 0.29 29.25
C ARG A 190 0.02 0.85 29.52
N ILE A 191 0.81 1.03 28.47
CA ILE A 191 2.16 1.57 28.54
C ILE A 191 2.05 3.10 28.65
N ARG A 192 2.71 3.71 29.62
CA ARG A 192 2.71 5.18 29.83
C ARG A 192 3.73 5.90 28.97
N LEU A 193 3.87 5.54 27.71
CA LEU A 193 4.70 6.25 26.75
C LEU A 193 3.84 7.24 25.93
N GLN A 194 4.50 8.26 25.38
CA GLN A 194 3.88 9.10 24.36
C GLN A 194 3.63 8.28 23.11
N GLN A 195 2.51 8.54 22.45
CA GLN A 195 2.10 7.86 21.24
C GLN A 195 1.58 8.86 20.21
N ILE A 196 1.68 8.49 18.97
CA ILE A 196 1.01 9.15 17.84
C ILE A 196 -0.10 8.20 17.42
N ASN A 197 -1.34 8.68 17.46
CA ASN A 197 -2.45 7.93 16.90
C ASN A 197 -2.50 8.12 15.39
N PHE A 198 -3.13 7.21 14.68
CA PHE A 198 -3.43 7.38 13.27
C PHE A 198 -4.74 6.70 12.91
N ALA A 199 -5.48 7.33 12.00
CA ALA A 199 -6.71 6.81 11.43
C ALA A 199 -6.43 6.22 10.07
N MET A 200 -6.96 5.03 9.81
CA MET A 200 -6.96 4.41 8.48
C MET A 200 -8.39 4.19 8.01
N ALA A 201 -8.65 4.57 6.78
CA ALA A 201 -9.84 4.17 6.05
C ALA A 201 -9.45 3.23 4.91
N PHE A 202 -10.25 2.19 4.73
CA PHE A 202 -10.02 1.16 3.74
C PHE A 202 -11.33 0.89 2.98
N SER A 203 -11.31 0.92 1.65
CA SER A 203 -12.47 0.57 0.86
C SER A 203 -12.58 -0.96 0.78
N HIS A 204 -13.66 -1.49 1.34
CA HIS A 204 -14.00 -2.90 1.22
C HIS A 204 -14.21 -3.31 -0.23
N ASP A 205 -14.93 -2.47 -1.00
CA ASP A 205 -15.33 -2.80 -2.36
C ASP A 205 -14.16 -2.89 -3.34
N SER A 206 -13.12 -2.07 -3.15
CA SER A 206 -11.89 -2.14 -3.96
C SER A 206 -10.79 -3.01 -3.33
N GLY A 207 -10.90 -3.34 -2.04
CA GLY A 207 -9.84 -4.00 -1.29
C GLY A 207 -8.58 -3.14 -1.10
N MET A 208 -8.72 -1.80 -1.12
CA MET A 208 -7.60 -0.85 -1.13
C MET A 208 -7.66 0.15 0.03
N PRO A 209 -6.51 0.57 0.59
CA PRO A 209 -6.45 1.69 1.52
C PRO A 209 -6.84 3.00 0.82
N CYS A 210 -7.63 3.83 1.49
CA CYS A 210 -8.10 5.12 0.96
C CYS A 210 -7.49 6.31 1.69
N VAL A 211 -7.30 6.21 3.01
CA VAL A 211 -6.77 7.30 3.84
C VAL A 211 -5.88 6.74 4.93
N LEU A 212 -4.80 7.44 5.20
CA LEU A 212 -3.99 7.28 6.40
C LEU A 212 -3.65 8.66 6.97
N LYS A 213 -4.14 8.95 8.17
CA LYS A 213 -4.00 10.27 8.79
C LYS A 213 -3.41 10.17 10.18
N PRO A 214 -2.25 10.79 10.48
CA PRO A 214 -1.74 10.90 11.84
C PRO A 214 -2.64 11.83 12.68
N LEU A 215 -2.76 11.51 13.96
CA LEU A 215 -3.59 12.19 14.94
C LEU A 215 -2.85 12.34 16.27
N PRO A 216 -3.18 13.36 17.08
CA PRO A 216 -2.62 13.49 18.44
C PRO A 216 -2.86 12.23 19.27
N GLY A 217 -1.85 11.80 20.03
CA GLY A 217 -1.91 10.58 20.83
C GLY A 217 -2.97 10.57 21.93
N SER A 218 -3.38 11.74 22.41
CA SER A 218 -4.45 11.90 23.41
C SER A 218 -5.87 11.83 22.84
N LEU A 219 -6.02 11.91 21.51
CA LEU A 219 -7.31 11.97 20.85
C LEU A 219 -8.04 10.62 21.01
N ARG A 220 -9.27 10.67 21.53
CA ARG A 220 -10.10 9.47 21.73
C ARG A 220 -10.90 9.13 20.49
N ASP A 221 -11.12 7.85 20.28
CA ASP A 221 -11.75 7.23 19.11
C ASP A 221 -13.10 7.89 18.71
N VAL A 222 -13.92 8.23 19.68
CA VAL A 222 -15.30 8.69 19.45
C VAL A 222 -15.39 10.04 18.74
N LYS A 223 -14.54 11.01 19.11
CA LYS A 223 -14.59 12.37 18.53
C LYS A 223 -13.87 12.44 17.17
N SER A 224 -12.81 11.65 17.00
CA SER A 224 -12.01 11.63 15.77
C SER A 224 -12.84 11.19 14.57
N LEU A 225 -13.75 10.24 14.75
CA LEU A 225 -14.56 9.66 13.69
C LEU A 225 -15.48 10.71 13.02
N GLN A 226 -16.18 11.54 13.78
CA GLN A 226 -17.08 12.55 13.23
C GLN A 226 -16.33 13.62 12.42
N TYR A 227 -15.14 14.05 12.90
CA TYR A 227 -14.28 14.96 12.14
C TYR A 227 -13.78 14.30 10.84
N PHE A 228 -13.39 13.04 10.91
CA PHE A 228 -12.92 12.29 9.75
C PHE A 228 -14.01 12.15 8.67
N ILE A 229 -15.24 11.80 9.06
CA ILE A 229 -16.39 11.69 8.15
C ILE A 229 -16.63 13.02 7.41
N LYS A 230 -16.64 14.13 8.13
CA LYS A 230 -16.83 15.47 7.54
C LYS A 230 -15.68 15.88 6.61
N GLU A 231 -14.46 15.60 7.03
CA GLU A 231 -13.25 16.00 6.30
C GLU A 231 -13.15 15.29 4.94
N PHE A 232 -13.50 14.01 4.90
CA PHE A 232 -13.42 13.20 3.69
C PHE A 232 -14.75 13.01 2.96
N ASP A 233 -15.82 13.63 3.45
CA ASP A 233 -17.17 13.54 2.88
C ASP A 233 -17.67 12.10 2.70
N LEU A 234 -17.62 11.34 3.80
CA LEU A 234 -18.05 9.94 3.81
C LEU A 234 -19.56 9.77 4.02
N SER A 235 -20.35 10.82 3.90
CA SER A 235 -21.81 10.78 4.14
C SER A 235 -22.55 9.83 3.21
N GLY A 236 -22.04 9.61 1.99
CA GLY A 236 -22.61 8.65 1.04
C GLY A 236 -22.09 7.21 1.15
N SER A 237 -21.21 6.92 2.11
CA SER A 237 -20.57 5.61 2.30
C SER A 237 -21.25 4.82 3.41
N THR A 238 -21.02 3.50 3.44
CA THR A 238 -21.36 2.65 4.58
C THR A 238 -20.14 2.48 5.48
N LEU A 239 -20.24 2.88 6.73
CA LEU A 239 -19.13 2.79 7.69
C LEU A 239 -19.17 1.45 8.44
N ILE A 240 -18.09 0.69 8.39
CA ILE A 240 -17.91 -0.53 9.19
C ILE A 240 -16.86 -0.23 10.25
N LEU A 241 -17.27 -0.27 11.52
CA LEU A 241 -16.52 0.28 12.64
C LEU A 241 -16.05 -0.80 13.61
N ASP A 242 -15.03 -0.48 14.42
CA ASP A 242 -14.66 -1.30 15.57
C ASP A 242 -15.52 -0.98 16.79
N ARG A 243 -15.53 -1.90 17.74
CA ARG A 243 -16.25 -1.80 19.02
C ARG A 243 -15.85 -0.56 19.83
N GLY A 244 -14.62 -0.06 19.65
CA GLY A 244 -14.09 1.14 20.30
C GLY A 244 -14.84 2.42 19.95
N PHE A 245 -15.44 2.48 18.75
CA PHE A 245 -16.14 3.68 18.25
C PHE A 245 -17.58 3.79 18.75
N PHE A 246 -18.09 2.78 19.42
CA PHE A 246 -19.47 2.83 19.90
C PHE A 246 -19.67 3.90 20.97
N SER A 247 -20.54 4.84 20.67
CA SER A 247 -21.16 5.76 21.61
C SER A 247 -22.55 6.16 21.11
N LEU A 248 -23.47 6.50 22.02
CA LEU A 248 -24.79 6.99 21.62
C LEU A 248 -24.67 8.26 20.77
N GLY A 249 -23.70 9.14 21.07
CA GLY A 249 -23.48 10.35 20.28
C GLY A 249 -23.01 10.08 18.85
N ASN A 250 -22.21 9.05 18.59
CA ASN A 250 -21.86 8.66 17.22
C ASN A 250 -23.06 8.05 16.49
N VAL A 251 -23.81 7.19 17.16
CA VAL A 251 -25.04 6.59 16.60
C VAL A 251 -26.05 7.68 16.23
N GLU A 252 -26.28 8.64 17.13
CA GLU A 252 -27.14 9.80 16.86
C GLU A 252 -26.65 10.62 15.67
N TYR A 253 -25.35 10.87 15.60
CA TYR A 253 -24.74 11.60 14.46
C TYR A 253 -24.97 10.86 13.15
N PHE A 254 -24.80 9.55 13.10
CA PHE A 254 -25.03 8.76 11.88
C PHE A 254 -26.49 8.77 11.47
N LEU A 255 -27.40 8.50 12.39
CA LEU A 255 -28.83 8.48 12.09
C LEU A 255 -29.36 9.84 11.66
N ARG A 256 -28.95 10.95 12.32
CA ARG A 256 -29.32 12.32 11.92
C ARG A 256 -28.85 12.70 10.52
N ASN A 257 -27.67 12.23 10.13
CA ASN A 257 -27.08 12.57 8.83
C ASN A 257 -27.33 11.51 7.75
N GLY A 258 -28.17 10.49 8.03
CA GLY A 258 -28.47 9.43 7.07
C GLY A 258 -27.25 8.59 6.66
N ILE A 259 -26.25 8.49 7.54
CA ILE A 259 -25.02 7.73 7.27
C ILE A 259 -25.27 6.26 7.56
N SER A 260 -25.02 5.40 6.58
CA SER A 260 -25.10 3.96 6.75
C SER A 260 -23.93 3.45 7.60
N PHE A 261 -24.21 2.54 8.54
CA PHE A 261 -23.16 2.01 9.40
C PHE A 261 -23.41 0.57 9.87
N ILE A 262 -22.34 -0.12 10.25
CA ILE A 262 -22.32 -1.38 10.99
C ILE A 262 -21.40 -1.19 12.20
N GLN A 263 -21.96 -1.25 13.41
CA GLN A 263 -21.26 -0.96 14.66
C GLN A 263 -21.40 -2.11 15.64
N PRO A 264 -20.32 -2.82 16.01
CA PRO A 264 -20.41 -3.86 17.04
C PRO A 264 -20.61 -3.26 18.42
N LEU A 265 -21.41 -3.94 19.22
CA LEU A 265 -21.72 -3.57 20.59
C LEU A 265 -20.88 -4.38 21.59
N ARG A 266 -20.58 -3.78 22.73
CA ARG A 266 -20.01 -4.52 23.86
C ARG A 266 -21.08 -5.42 24.46
N ARG A 267 -20.70 -6.63 24.90
CA ARG A 267 -21.63 -7.58 25.53
C ARG A 267 -22.35 -7.02 26.77
N GLY A 268 -21.84 -6.00 27.42
CA GLY A 268 -22.49 -5.29 28.53
C GLY A 268 -23.39 -4.12 28.10
N SER A 269 -23.64 -3.93 26.80
CA SER A 269 -24.51 -2.84 26.33
C SER A 269 -25.94 -3.03 26.73
N SER A 270 -26.56 -2.00 27.28
CA SER A 270 -28.00 -1.98 27.67
C SER A 270 -28.95 -1.94 26.45
N ILE A 271 -28.43 -1.94 25.25
CA ILE A 271 -29.20 -2.04 24.00
C ILE A 271 -29.52 -3.50 23.69
N ILE A 272 -28.72 -4.44 24.20
CA ILE A 272 -28.83 -5.85 23.87
C ILE A 272 -29.79 -6.52 24.85
N ASP A 273 -30.86 -7.10 24.31
CA ASP A 273 -31.75 -8.01 25.08
C ASP A 273 -31.32 -9.46 24.79
N TYR A 274 -30.68 -10.09 25.78
CA TYR A 274 -30.21 -11.46 25.67
C TYR A 274 -31.31 -12.51 25.82
N THR A 275 -32.54 -12.12 26.09
CA THR A 275 -33.72 -13.02 26.08
C THR A 275 -34.27 -13.28 24.68
N THR A 276 -33.79 -12.50 23.71
CA THR A 276 -34.15 -12.68 22.30
C THR A 276 -33.84 -14.09 21.82
N VAL A 277 -34.85 -14.76 21.30
CA VAL A 277 -34.75 -16.11 20.75
C VAL A 277 -34.20 -16.04 19.31
N MET A 278 -33.27 -16.90 19.00
CA MET A 278 -32.67 -17.04 17.66
C MET A 278 -33.17 -18.35 17.06
N HIS A 279 -33.97 -18.27 16.00
CA HIS A 279 -34.60 -19.43 15.37
C HIS A 279 -33.95 -19.85 14.06
N GLU A 280 -33.30 -18.96 13.43
CA GLU A 280 -32.65 -19.17 12.11
C GLU A 280 -31.15 -19.18 12.23
N GLY A 281 -30.47 -19.76 11.24
CA GLY A 281 -29.04 -19.82 11.25
C GLY A 281 -28.48 -19.99 9.82
N PHE A 282 -27.18 -19.71 9.68
CA PHE A 282 -26.42 -19.89 8.47
C PHE A 282 -25.04 -20.48 8.78
N VAL A 283 -24.32 -20.89 7.75
CA VAL A 283 -22.95 -21.40 7.88
C VAL A 283 -21.96 -20.35 7.36
N TYR A 284 -21.02 -19.94 8.21
CA TYR A 284 -19.95 -19.05 7.84
C TYR A 284 -18.59 -19.72 8.11
N ARG A 285 -17.77 -19.91 7.05
CA ARG A 285 -16.45 -20.56 7.13
C ARG A 285 -16.45 -21.88 7.96
N GLY A 286 -17.49 -22.71 7.75
CA GLY A 286 -17.64 -24.00 8.43
C GLY A 286 -18.14 -23.90 9.88
N ARG A 287 -18.60 -22.73 10.35
CA ARG A 287 -19.21 -22.53 11.67
C ARG A 287 -20.71 -22.29 11.54
N GLY A 288 -21.50 -22.94 12.36
CA GLY A 288 -22.94 -22.66 12.48
C GLY A 288 -23.17 -21.40 13.30
N ILE A 289 -23.85 -20.44 12.69
CA ILE A 289 -24.19 -19.14 13.29
C ILE A 289 -25.70 -19.05 13.41
N LEU A 290 -26.24 -18.92 14.62
CA LEU A 290 -27.64 -18.57 14.86
C LEU A 290 -27.79 -17.05 14.76
N GLN A 291 -28.98 -16.56 14.36
CA GLN A 291 -29.21 -15.15 14.09
C GLN A 291 -30.59 -14.67 14.58
N ALA A 292 -30.67 -13.35 14.87
CA ALA A 292 -31.91 -12.62 15.02
C ALA A 292 -31.74 -11.19 14.55
N LYS A 293 -32.79 -10.60 13.97
CA LYS A 293 -32.85 -9.18 13.54
C LYS A 293 -34.02 -8.51 14.22
N ILE A 294 -33.79 -7.36 14.83
CA ILE A 294 -34.80 -6.62 15.61
C ILE A 294 -34.77 -5.16 15.16
N ASP A 295 -35.88 -4.57 14.78
CA ASP A 295 -36.00 -3.13 14.64
C ASP A 295 -36.09 -2.50 16.03
N ILE A 296 -35.04 -1.75 16.39
CA ILE A 296 -34.95 -1.06 17.67
C ILE A 296 -35.11 0.46 17.55
N SER A 297 -35.57 0.95 16.41
CA SER A 297 -35.72 2.39 16.13
C SER A 297 -36.54 3.09 17.21
N GLY A 298 -37.66 2.48 17.65
CA GLY A 298 -38.54 3.02 18.70
C GLY A 298 -37.86 3.12 20.06
N ASP A 299 -37.14 2.09 20.48
CA ASP A 299 -36.41 2.09 21.76
C ASP A 299 -35.20 3.00 21.77
N LEU A 300 -34.51 3.10 20.62
CA LEU A 300 -33.36 3.96 20.49
C LEU A 300 -33.77 5.44 20.48
N ARG A 301 -34.92 5.80 19.88
CA ARG A 301 -35.51 7.16 19.92
C ARG A 301 -35.86 7.65 21.33
N LYS A 302 -36.00 6.79 22.29
CA LYS A 302 -36.16 7.15 23.73
C LYS A 302 -34.83 7.62 24.34
N ARG A 303 -33.70 7.31 23.72
CA ARG A 303 -32.35 7.59 24.26
C ARG A 303 -31.61 8.67 23.52
N ILE A 304 -31.83 8.78 22.19
CA ILE A 304 -31.20 9.72 21.28
C ILE A 304 -32.23 10.26 20.28
N SER A 305 -31.97 11.43 19.69
CA SER A 305 -32.93 12.13 18.85
C SER A 305 -32.48 12.19 17.38
N TRP A 306 -33.34 11.77 16.46
CA TRP A 306 -33.20 12.03 15.02
C TRP A 306 -34.58 12.12 14.37
N GLU A 307 -34.70 12.95 13.32
CA GLU A 307 -35.98 13.33 12.75
C GLU A 307 -36.28 12.69 11.40
N ASN A 308 -35.25 12.18 10.70
CA ASN A 308 -35.41 11.52 9.40
C ASN A 308 -35.95 10.08 9.56
N ASP A 309 -36.30 9.45 8.41
CA ASP A 309 -36.86 8.09 8.35
C ASP A 309 -35.81 6.97 8.50
N THR A 310 -34.56 7.31 8.83
CA THR A 310 -33.52 6.29 9.02
C THR A 310 -33.93 5.36 10.17
N ARG A 311 -33.87 4.03 9.91
CA ARG A 311 -34.17 3.00 10.89
C ARG A 311 -32.90 2.46 11.53
N ALA A 312 -33.03 1.85 12.68
CA ALA A 312 -31.93 1.22 13.40
C ALA A 312 -32.29 -0.24 13.74
N PHE A 313 -31.44 -1.16 13.37
CA PHE A 313 -31.61 -2.59 13.56
C PHE A 313 -30.52 -3.14 14.47
N LEU A 314 -30.93 -3.99 15.40
CA LEU A 314 -30.03 -4.82 16.19
C LEU A 314 -29.97 -6.20 15.55
N TYR A 315 -28.77 -6.57 15.11
CA TYR A 315 -28.42 -7.89 14.58
C TYR A 315 -27.72 -8.68 15.69
N MET A 316 -28.26 -9.80 16.08
CA MET A 316 -27.70 -10.66 17.11
C MET A 316 -27.27 -11.99 16.49
N TYR A 317 -26.07 -12.43 16.82
CA TYR A 317 -25.49 -13.67 16.32
C TYR A 317 -24.96 -14.51 17.48
N GLU A 318 -25.08 -15.84 17.37
CA GLU A 318 -24.44 -16.80 18.25
C GLU A 318 -23.64 -17.80 17.44
N ASP A 319 -22.31 -17.75 17.57
CA ASP A 319 -21.39 -18.75 17.04
C ASP A 319 -21.41 -19.94 18.02
N VAL A 320 -22.04 -21.05 17.59
CA VAL A 320 -22.26 -22.26 18.42
C VAL A 320 -20.94 -22.87 18.86
N LYS A 321 -19.93 -22.87 18.02
CA LYS A 321 -18.61 -23.40 18.35
C LYS A 321 -17.87 -22.48 19.34
N LEU A 322 -17.87 -21.16 19.11
CA LEU A 322 -17.29 -20.18 20.03
C LEU A 322 -17.97 -20.25 21.43
N ARG A 323 -19.30 -20.43 21.48
CA ARG A 323 -20.00 -20.60 22.72
C ARG A 323 -19.45 -21.78 23.55
N GLY A 324 -19.25 -22.92 22.90
CA GLY A 324 -18.68 -24.11 23.54
C GLY A 324 -17.24 -23.90 24.01
N GLU A 325 -16.41 -23.23 23.20
CA GLU A 325 -15.03 -22.89 23.53
C GLU A 325 -14.96 -21.94 24.75
N GLU A 326 -15.79 -20.87 24.76
CA GLU A 326 -15.86 -19.91 25.86
C GLU A 326 -16.38 -20.56 27.13
N GLU A 327 -17.42 -21.39 27.04
CA GLU A 327 -18.00 -22.09 28.20
C GLU A 327 -16.98 -23.03 28.84
N SER A 328 -16.29 -23.81 28.05
CA SER A 328 -15.20 -24.70 28.50
C SER A 328 -14.14 -23.95 29.29
N ASN A 329 -13.68 -22.80 28.75
CA ASN A 329 -12.70 -21.95 29.41
C ASN A 329 -13.20 -21.39 30.74
N LEU A 330 -14.48 -20.96 30.82
CA LEU A 330 -15.07 -20.44 32.06
C LEU A 330 -15.23 -21.51 33.12
N ILE A 331 -15.57 -22.75 32.75
CA ILE A 331 -15.62 -23.91 33.66
C ILE A 331 -14.23 -24.17 34.27
N LEU A 332 -13.17 -24.10 33.46
CA LEU A 332 -11.79 -24.22 33.96
C LEU A 332 -11.43 -23.11 34.94
N LEU A 333 -11.76 -21.86 34.64
CA LEU A 333 -11.54 -20.72 35.54
C LEU A 333 -12.33 -20.82 36.87
N MET A 334 -13.57 -21.36 36.82
CA MET A 334 -14.34 -21.67 38.03
C MET A 334 -13.68 -22.75 38.90
N ARG A 335 -13.18 -23.82 38.26
CA ARG A 335 -12.46 -24.90 38.96
C ARG A 335 -11.18 -24.38 39.63
N GLU A 336 -10.51 -23.42 39.00
CA GLU A 336 -9.32 -22.76 39.56
C GLU A 336 -9.66 -21.68 40.63
N GLY A 337 -10.92 -21.43 40.91
CA GLY A 337 -11.37 -20.42 41.89
C GLY A 337 -11.18 -18.97 41.42
N LYS A 338 -10.83 -18.74 40.12
CA LYS A 338 -10.62 -17.41 39.55
C LYS A 338 -11.91 -16.63 39.31
N ILE A 339 -13.02 -17.32 39.09
CA ILE A 339 -14.38 -16.76 38.97
C ILE A 339 -15.38 -17.57 39.81
N LYS A 340 -16.44 -16.90 40.28
CA LYS A 340 -17.48 -17.55 41.09
C LYS A 340 -18.70 -17.99 40.29
N ALA A 341 -19.04 -17.24 39.23
CA ALA A 341 -20.15 -17.49 38.32
C ALA A 341 -19.91 -16.83 36.97
N TYR A 342 -20.64 -17.27 35.96
CA TYR A 342 -20.67 -16.64 34.66
C TYR A 342 -22.09 -16.59 34.08
N ASP A 343 -22.31 -15.61 33.18
CA ASP A 343 -23.58 -15.45 32.48
C ASP A 343 -23.52 -16.20 31.14
N ARG A 344 -24.20 -17.34 31.10
CA ARG A 344 -24.25 -18.21 29.93
C ARG A 344 -24.96 -17.58 28.74
N SER A 345 -25.87 -16.63 28.98
CA SER A 345 -26.66 -15.98 27.94
C SER A 345 -25.82 -15.16 26.96
N ARG A 346 -24.59 -14.79 27.35
CA ARG A 346 -23.66 -13.93 26.57
C ARG A 346 -22.61 -14.70 25.81
N LEU A 347 -22.47 -16.01 26.04
CA LEU A 347 -21.41 -16.80 25.42
C LEU A 347 -21.65 -16.99 23.94
N GLY A 348 -20.57 -16.94 23.14
CA GLY A 348 -20.58 -17.07 21.68
C GLY A 348 -21.30 -15.95 20.95
N LYS A 349 -21.83 -14.93 21.68
CA LYS A 349 -22.69 -13.90 21.08
C LYS A 349 -21.90 -12.68 20.59
N VAL A 350 -22.30 -12.21 19.40
CA VAL A 350 -21.88 -10.95 18.77
C VAL A 350 -23.15 -10.18 18.43
N SER A 351 -23.18 -8.90 18.77
CA SER A 351 -24.32 -8.03 18.47
C SER A 351 -23.82 -6.81 17.67
N LEU A 352 -24.49 -6.53 16.55
CA LEU A 352 -24.19 -5.43 15.65
C LEU A 352 -25.40 -4.49 15.59
N LEU A 353 -25.15 -3.19 15.74
CA LEU A 353 -26.13 -2.14 15.49
C LEU A 353 -25.89 -1.59 14.09
N SER A 354 -26.93 -1.45 13.28
CA SER A 354 -26.82 -0.99 11.90
C SER A 354 -28.04 -0.17 11.49
N SER A 355 -27.85 0.76 10.57
CA SER A 355 -28.94 1.44 9.86
C SER A 355 -29.36 0.70 8.59
N LEU A 356 -28.65 -0.34 8.19
CA LEU A 356 -28.96 -1.12 7.01
C LEU A 356 -30.05 -2.15 7.30
N ASP A 357 -31.08 -2.19 6.46
CA ASP A 357 -32.14 -3.20 6.47
C ASP A 357 -31.78 -4.30 5.48
N ARG A 358 -30.96 -5.26 5.89
CA ARG A 358 -30.44 -6.34 5.04
C ARG A 358 -30.64 -7.70 5.71
N ASP A 359 -30.34 -8.75 4.96
CA ASP A 359 -30.25 -10.09 5.52
C ASP A 359 -29.16 -10.15 6.63
N PRO A 360 -29.43 -10.82 7.75
CA PRO A 360 -28.43 -10.93 8.82
C PRO A 360 -27.13 -11.59 8.40
N SER A 361 -27.15 -12.56 7.49
CA SER A 361 -25.91 -13.19 6.98
C SER A 361 -25.04 -12.20 6.25
N GLU A 362 -25.60 -11.33 5.40
CA GLU A 362 -24.86 -10.26 4.70
C GLU A 362 -24.20 -9.29 5.69
N ILE A 363 -24.92 -8.84 6.71
CA ILE A 363 -24.38 -7.93 7.75
C ILE A 363 -23.25 -8.58 8.53
N TYR A 364 -23.37 -9.88 8.82
CA TYR A 364 -22.32 -10.63 9.51
C TYR A 364 -21.06 -10.76 8.65
N GLU A 365 -21.22 -11.10 7.37
CA GLU A 365 -20.13 -11.21 6.41
C GLU A 365 -19.39 -9.88 6.28
N LEU A 366 -20.10 -8.78 5.99
CA LEU A 366 -19.53 -7.44 5.92
C LEU A 366 -18.74 -7.05 7.19
N TYR A 367 -19.26 -7.42 8.36
CA TYR A 367 -18.54 -7.16 9.60
C TYR A 367 -17.28 -8.02 9.74
N LYS A 368 -17.34 -9.29 9.31
CA LYS A 368 -16.23 -10.23 9.41
C LYS A 368 -15.11 -9.95 8.41
N GLU A 369 -15.41 -9.39 7.26
CA GLU A 369 -14.42 -8.96 6.27
C GLU A 369 -13.53 -7.82 6.79
N ARG A 370 -13.87 -7.20 7.93
CA ARG A 370 -12.98 -6.29 8.66
C ARG A 370 -11.64 -6.94 9.07
N GLU A 371 -11.58 -8.26 9.20
CA GLU A 371 -10.34 -9.00 9.48
C GLU A 371 -9.25 -8.70 8.44
N ASP A 372 -9.63 -8.37 7.19
CA ASP A 372 -8.69 -7.99 6.13
C ASP A 372 -7.99 -6.65 6.41
N VAL A 373 -8.66 -5.74 7.12
CA VAL A 373 -8.08 -4.45 7.53
C VAL A 373 -7.14 -4.61 8.71
N GLU A 374 -7.44 -5.52 9.63
CA GLU A 374 -6.53 -5.84 10.74
C GLU A 374 -5.17 -6.32 10.21
N GLN A 375 -5.17 -7.11 9.12
CA GLN A 375 -3.93 -7.52 8.44
C GLN A 375 -3.18 -6.33 7.81
N ALA A 376 -3.90 -5.31 7.30
CA ALA A 376 -3.28 -4.08 6.80
C ALA A 376 -2.58 -3.31 7.92
N PHE A 377 -3.22 -3.23 9.09
CA PHE A 377 -2.61 -2.59 10.25
C PHE A 377 -1.40 -3.35 10.76
N ASP A 378 -1.43 -4.67 10.72
CA ASP A 378 -0.29 -5.49 11.14
C ASP A 378 0.88 -5.34 10.18
N ALA A 379 0.63 -5.35 8.86
CA ALA A 379 1.66 -5.08 7.87
C ALA A 379 2.27 -3.67 8.06
N MET A 380 1.43 -2.66 8.30
CA MET A 380 1.87 -1.30 8.57
C MET A 380 2.62 -1.15 9.89
N LYS A 381 2.18 -1.81 10.97
CA LYS A 381 2.87 -1.77 12.25
C LYS A 381 4.24 -2.42 12.18
N ASN A 382 4.37 -3.53 11.47
CA ASN A 382 5.66 -4.20 11.26
C ASN A 382 6.63 -3.29 10.48
N GLU A 383 6.14 -2.51 9.51
CA GLU A 383 6.97 -1.50 8.82
C GLU A 383 7.30 -0.28 9.70
N LEU A 384 6.38 0.12 10.61
CA LEU A 384 6.55 1.29 11.47
C LEU A 384 7.33 0.98 12.75
N GLU A 385 7.20 -0.22 13.32
CA GLU A 385 7.88 -0.59 14.56
C GLU A 385 9.39 -0.80 14.38
N ASP A 386 9.84 -1.24 13.21
CA ASP A 386 11.27 -1.34 12.88
C ASP A 386 11.92 0.02 12.59
N ASP A 387 11.15 1.04 12.27
CA ASP A 387 11.62 2.40 12.13
C ASP A 387 11.52 3.13 13.48
N LYS A 388 12.59 3.08 14.27
CA LYS A 388 12.85 4.11 15.27
C LYS A 388 12.93 5.42 14.49
N THR A 389 11.80 6.10 14.38
CA THR A 389 11.68 7.32 13.61
C THR A 389 12.60 8.37 14.20
N TYR A 390 13.69 8.66 13.52
CA TYR A 390 14.53 9.84 13.78
C TYR A 390 13.82 11.13 13.36
N LEU A 391 12.47 11.10 13.31
CA LEU A 391 11.64 12.26 13.02
C LEU A 391 11.72 13.22 14.20
N GLN A 392 11.90 14.50 13.90
CA GLN A 392 12.13 15.52 14.89
C GLN A 392 11.03 16.58 14.95
N ASP A 393 10.10 16.58 14.01
CA ASP A 393 9.04 17.57 13.89
C ASP A 393 7.75 16.94 13.33
N ASP A 394 6.61 17.63 13.56
CA ASP A 394 5.29 17.17 13.15
C ASP A 394 5.17 17.07 11.62
N GLU A 395 5.79 18.00 10.87
CA GLU A 395 5.73 18.00 9.41
C GLU A 395 6.38 16.74 8.84
N SER A 396 7.53 16.35 9.36
CA SER A 396 8.19 15.10 8.97
C SER A 396 7.33 13.87 9.31
N VAL A 397 6.59 13.88 10.42
CA VAL A 397 5.63 12.81 10.77
C VAL A 397 4.52 12.72 9.73
N TRP A 398 3.88 13.84 9.38
CA TRP A 398 2.83 13.86 8.37
C TRP A 398 3.32 13.35 7.01
N GLY A 399 4.51 13.80 6.57
CA GLY A 399 5.13 13.33 5.34
C GLY A 399 5.44 11.84 5.36
N TYR A 400 5.99 11.35 6.48
CA TYR A 400 6.30 9.94 6.68
C TYR A 400 5.05 9.06 6.60
N PHE A 401 3.96 9.44 7.25
CA PHE A 401 2.70 8.69 7.17
C PHE A 401 2.13 8.67 5.74
N PHE A 402 2.29 9.76 4.99
CA PHE A 402 1.85 9.79 3.59
C PHE A 402 2.68 8.84 2.71
N ILE A 403 4.01 8.82 2.86
CA ILE A 403 4.86 7.85 2.15
C ILE A 403 4.53 6.41 2.58
N THR A 404 4.28 6.19 3.87
CA THR A 404 3.84 4.88 4.38
C THR A 404 2.51 4.47 3.76
N PHE A 405 1.57 5.41 3.62
CA PHE A 405 0.32 5.15 2.89
C PHE A 405 0.57 4.67 1.46
N LEU A 406 1.45 5.35 0.72
CA LEU A 406 1.80 4.93 -0.65
C LEU A 406 2.40 3.53 -0.69
N SER A 407 3.28 3.20 0.26
CA SER A 407 3.86 1.84 0.36
C SER A 407 2.79 0.79 0.62
N ILE A 408 1.83 1.07 1.52
CA ILE A 408 0.71 0.18 1.81
C ILE A 408 -0.20 0.04 0.59
N TYR A 409 -0.47 1.14 -0.13
CA TYR A 409 -1.24 1.11 -1.36
C TYR A 409 -0.61 0.17 -2.40
N LEU A 410 0.70 0.28 -2.62
CA LEU A 410 1.44 -0.61 -3.51
C LEU A 410 1.40 -2.07 -3.05
N TYR A 411 1.58 -2.31 -1.75
CA TYR A 411 1.48 -3.65 -1.17
C TYR A 411 0.11 -4.29 -1.44
N TYR A 412 -0.99 -3.53 -1.22
CA TYR A 412 -2.35 -4.00 -1.46
C TYR A 412 -2.66 -4.18 -2.95
N SER A 413 -2.07 -3.37 -3.82
CA SER A 413 -2.18 -3.56 -5.27
C SER A 413 -1.59 -4.90 -5.70
N ILE A 414 -0.44 -5.29 -5.16
CA ILE A 414 0.17 -6.61 -5.39
C ILE A 414 -0.69 -7.72 -4.77
N LEU A 415 -1.17 -7.52 -3.54
CA LEU A 415 -2.05 -8.49 -2.87
C LEU A 415 -3.34 -8.72 -3.67
N ALA A 416 -3.90 -7.68 -4.29
CA ALA A 416 -5.07 -7.81 -5.16
C ALA A 416 -4.79 -8.69 -6.39
N ILE A 417 -3.59 -8.62 -6.97
CA ILE A 417 -3.16 -9.50 -8.06
C ILE A 417 -3.15 -10.96 -7.56
N ILE A 418 -2.50 -11.23 -6.43
CA ILE A 418 -2.41 -12.58 -5.84
C ILE A 418 -3.81 -13.14 -5.53
N ARG A 419 -4.72 -12.31 -4.98
CA ARG A 419 -6.10 -12.68 -4.66
C ARG A 419 -6.92 -13.02 -5.90
N ARG A 420 -6.77 -12.25 -6.99
CA ARG A 420 -7.48 -12.49 -8.26
C ARG A 420 -7.20 -13.87 -8.85
N HIS A 421 -6.01 -14.41 -8.58
CA HIS A 421 -5.57 -15.71 -9.05
C HIS A 421 -5.66 -16.83 -7.99
N ASP A 422 -6.35 -16.61 -6.87
CA ASP A 422 -6.58 -17.57 -5.78
C ASP A 422 -5.28 -18.16 -5.17
N LEU A 423 -4.16 -17.44 -5.21
CA LEU A 423 -2.85 -17.90 -4.77
C LEU A 423 -2.49 -17.51 -3.33
N THR A 424 -3.39 -16.89 -2.58
CA THR A 424 -3.12 -16.38 -1.22
C THR A 424 -2.71 -17.44 -0.21
N LYS A 425 -3.09 -18.71 -0.41
CA LYS A 425 -2.71 -19.81 0.50
C LYS A 425 -1.23 -20.21 0.39
N GLY A 426 -0.56 -19.89 -0.71
CA GLY A 426 0.81 -20.34 -0.99
C GLY A 426 1.76 -19.24 -1.43
N LEU A 427 1.32 -17.99 -1.52
CA LEU A 427 2.14 -16.87 -2.01
C LEU A 427 1.81 -15.59 -1.26
N SER A 428 2.77 -15.06 -0.54
CA SER A 428 2.69 -13.73 0.08
C SER A 428 3.22 -12.64 -0.88
N VAL A 429 2.88 -11.38 -0.61
CA VAL A 429 3.41 -10.22 -1.36
C VAL A 429 4.94 -10.18 -1.31
N ASN A 430 5.52 -10.35 -0.11
CA ASN A 430 6.97 -10.32 0.06
C ASN A 430 7.65 -11.47 -0.69
N GLU A 431 7.05 -12.66 -0.71
CA GLU A 431 7.57 -13.80 -1.45
C GLU A 431 7.49 -13.57 -2.97
N LEU A 432 6.39 -13.02 -3.48
CA LEU A 432 6.27 -12.64 -4.88
C LEU A 432 7.34 -11.63 -5.27
N LEU A 433 7.50 -10.54 -4.51
CA LEU A 433 8.52 -9.52 -4.77
C LEU A 433 9.94 -10.10 -4.72
N LEU A 434 10.20 -11.04 -3.79
CA LEU A 434 11.48 -11.76 -3.70
C LEU A 434 11.72 -12.64 -4.94
N GLN A 435 10.71 -13.36 -5.43
CA GLN A 435 10.86 -14.16 -6.66
C GLN A 435 11.10 -13.25 -7.88
N LEU A 436 10.38 -12.16 -7.99
CA LEU A 436 10.51 -11.20 -9.09
C LEU A 436 11.83 -10.42 -9.06
N SER A 437 12.47 -10.25 -7.90
CA SER A 437 13.81 -9.62 -7.80
C SER A 437 14.90 -10.40 -8.54
N ARG A 438 14.62 -11.67 -8.92
CA ARG A 438 15.53 -12.51 -9.71
C ARG A 438 15.48 -12.21 -11.21
N ILE A 439 14.61 -11.33 -11.66
CA ILE A 439 14.60 -10.80 -13.02
C ILE A 439 15.54 -9.59 -13.04
N TYR A 440 16.68 -9.75 -13.71
CA TYR A 440 17.71 -8.70 -13.79
C TYR A 440 17.81 -8.15 -15.20
N THR A 441 18.03 -6.85 -15.30
CA THR A 441 18.45 -6.20 -16.54
C THR A 441 19.91 -5.77 -16.43
N VAL A 442 20.63 -5.87 -17.54
CA VAL A 442 22.04 -5.49 -17.66
C VAL A 442 22.16 -4.33 -18.63
N LYS A 443 22.85 -3.29 -18.21
CA LYS A 443 23.29 -2.21 -19.10
C LYS A 443 24.73 -2.46 -19.50
N TYR A 444 25.00 -2.55 -20.80
CA TYR A 444 26.32 -2.82 -21.33
C TYR A 444 27.10 -1.53 -21.59
N MET A 445 28.44 -1.66 -21.76
CA MET A 445 29.33 -0.53 -22.02
C MET A 445 29.01 0.19 -23.34
N ASP A 446 28.39 -0.47 -24.30
CA ASP A 446 27.94 0.10 -25.58
C ASP A 446 26.57 0.83 -25.47
N GLY A 447 26.00 0.91 -24.26
CA GLY A 447 24.72 1.55 -24.01
C GLY A 447 23.50 0.67 -24.30
N SER A 448 23.68 -0.55 -24.83
CA SER A 448 22.58 -1.51 -25.00
C SER A 448 22.13 -2.05 -23.64
N THR A 449 20.89 -2.52 -23.59
CA THR A 449 20.32 -3.20 -22.41
C THR A 449 19.91 -4.61 -22.81
N GLY A 450 20.01 -5.55 -21.87
CA GLY A 450 19.58 -6.93 -22.04
C GLY A 450 19.11 -7.50 -20.72
N PHE A 451 18.53 -8.69 -20.75
CA PHE A 451 18.13 -9.43 -19.56
C PHE A 451 19.13 -10.57 -19.29
N LEU A 452 19.32 -10.87 -17.99
CA LEU A 452 19.95 -12.14 -17.61
C LEU A 452 18.96 -13.29 -17.79
N GLU A 453 19.46 -14.53 -17.77
CA GLU A 453 18.63 -15.71 -17.79
C GLU A 453 17.61 -15.68 -16.63
N ILE A 454 16.33 -15.78 -16.98
CA ILE A 454 15.24 -15.79 -16.03
C ILE A 454 14.97 -17.23 -15.62
N PRO A 455 14.99 -17.56 -14.32
CA PRO A 455 14.68 -18.92 -13.88
C PRO A 455 13.28 -19.32 -14.30
N LYS A 456 13.13 -20.52 -14.88
CA LYS A 456 11.84 -21.04 -15.37
C LYS A 456 10.70 -20.94 -14.36
N ARG A 457 10.98 -21.18 -13.08
CA ARG A 457 9.99 -21.05 -12.01
C ARG A 457 9.44 -19.61 -11.91
N VAL A 458 10.27 -18.59 -12.16
CA VAL A 458 9.86 -17.17 -12.14
C VAL A 458 9.05 -16.83 -13.39
N GLU A 459 9.45 -17.35 -14.55
CA GLU A 459 8.64 -17.20 -15.78
C GLU A 459 7.26 -17.82 -15.64
N ASP A 460 7.19 -19.06 -15.11
CA ASP A 460 5.93 -19.75 -14.87
C ASP A 460 5.05 -18.98 -13.87
N LEU A 461 5.66 -18.41 -12.83
CA LEU A 461 4.96 -17.54 -11.87
C LEU A 461 4.40 -16.29 -12.53
N CYS A 462 5.18 -15.60 -13.39
CA CYS A 462 4.71 -14.44 -14.13
C CYS A 462 3.55 -14.79 -15.07
N LYS A 463 3.62 -15.95 -15.76
CA LYS A 463 2.54 -16.43 -16.63
C LYS A 463 1.28 -16.75 -15.84
N ASN A 464 1.41 -17.43 -14.70
CA ASN A 464 0.27 -17.81 -13.84
C ASN A 464 -0.45 -16.59 -13.25
N LEU A 465 0.27 -15.50 -13.01
CA LEU A 465 -0.26 -14.23 -12.51
C LEU A 465 -0.56 -13.23 -13.63
N GLU A 466 -0.42 -13.61 -14.90
CA GLU A 466 -0.65 -12.76 -16.09
C GLU A 466 0.12 -11.43 -16.04
N LEU A 467 1.38 -11.46 -15.53
CA LEU A 467 2.20 -10.27 -15.40
C LEU A 467 2.90 -9.94 -16.72
N ASP A 468 2.66 -8.74 -17.27
CA ASP A 468 3.32 -8.24 -18.50
C ASP A 468 4.66 -7.54 -18.18
N ILE A 469 5.50 -8.22 -17.39
CA ILE A 469 6.85 -7.72 -17.01
C ILE A 469 7.98 -8.52 -17.65
N LEU A 470 7.66 -9.60 -18.36
CA LEU A 470 8.67 -10.38 -19.07
C LEU A 470 9.05 -9.69 -20.39
N PRO A 471 10.33 -9.77 -20.80
CA PRO A 471 10.74 -9.24 -22.11
C PRO A 471 10.01 -10.00 -23.24
N LYS A 472 9.51 -9.25 -24.23
CA LYS A 472 8.67 -9.79 -25.34
C LYS A 472 9.41 -10.72 -26.32
N ASN A 473 10.71 -10.97 -26.12
CA ASN A 473 11.57 -11.80 -27.00
C ASN A 473 12.49 -12.69 -26.12
N HIS A 474 11.94 -13.75 -25.54
CA HIS A 474 12.70 -14.88 -25.03
C HIS A 474 12.35 -16.13 -25.82
#